data_4562027848b711a730ace48cf289415c
#
_entry.id   4562027848b711a730ace48cf289415c
#
_cell.length_a   1.000
_cell.length_b   1.000
_cell.length_c   1.000
_cell.angle_alpha   90.00
_cell.angle_beta   90.00
_cell.angle_gamma   90.00
#
_symmetry.space_group_name_H-M   'P 1'
#
loop_
_entity.id
_entity.type
_entity.pdbx_description
1 polymer ?
#
loop_
_entity_poly.entity_id
_entity_poly.type
_entity_poly.pdbx_seq_one_letter_code
_entity_poly.pdbx_strand_id
1 'polypeptide(L)'
;MGNGAEPIYAFGTDLLPEPSVFGSAMRKHLDEYGDNHEMVLRLSAEIAHNLEGLKMAVAFVRRQAMLDAQLELGNGAEVGRLAGVGRVRSHELLNRAIDERMHNVALMDVVPDADAAPLYA
;
A
#
# COMPACT_ATOMS: atom_id res chain seq x y z
N MET A 1 -11.07 23.69 -12.33
CA MET A 1 -10.86 23.34 -12.03
C MET A 1 -11.09 22.73 -11.48
N GLY A 2 -11.27 22.43 -11.43
CA GLY A 2 -11.45 21.91 -11.03
C GLY A 2 -11.50 21.42 -10.16
N ASN A 3 -11.57 21.33 -9.78
CA ASN A 3 -11.52 20.77 -9.04
C ASN A 3 -11.28 20.29 -7.90
N GLY A 4 -12.08 20.69 -6.94
CA GLY A 4 -11.66 20.62 -5.59
C GLY A 4 -11.38 19.25 -5.12
N ALA A 5 -12.20 18.29 -5.40
CA ALA A 5 -11.96 16.89 -5.06
C ALA A 5 -10.82 16.29 -5.89
N GLU A 6 -10.58 16.87 -7.03
CA GLU A 6 -9.63 16.34 -7.97
C GLU A 6 -8.19 16.33 -7.46
N PRO A 7 -7.75 17.31 -6.66
CA PRO A 7 -6.39 17.23 -6.13
C PRO A 7 -6.09 15.94 -5.38
N ILE A 8 -7.06 15.43 -4.64
CA ILE A 8 -6.87 14.19 -3.90
C ILE A 8 -6.73 13.00 -4.85
N TYR A 9 -7.61 12.93 -5.84
CA TYR A 9 -7.58 11.85 -6.80
C TYR A 9 -6.37 11.94 -7.70
N ALA A 10 -6.04 13.15 -8.12
CA ALA A 10 -4.86 13.36 -8.95
C ALA A 10 -3.61 12.92 -8.22
N PHE A 11 -3.51 13.22 -6.93
CA PHE A 11 -2.37 12.81 -6.14
C PHE A 11 -2.26 11.29 -6.08
N GLY A 12 -3.36 10.61 -5.82
CA GLY A 12 -3.37 9.16 -5.79
C GLY A 12 -2.99 8.56 -7.14
N THR A 13 -3.50 9.16 -8.22
CA THR A 13 -3.21 8.71 -9.57
C THR A 13 -1.73 8.91 -9.90
N ASP A 14 -1.15 10.02 -9.45
CA ASP A 14 0.26 10.30 -9.71
C ASP A 14 1.16 9.32 -8.99
N LEU A 15 0.77 8.89 -7.80
CA LEU A 15 1.59 7.96 -7.03
C LEU A 15 1.48 6.53 -7.54
N LEU A 16 0.29 6.11 -7.94
CA LEU A 16 0.05 4.74 -8.33
C LEU A 16 -0.72 4.70 -9.65
N PRO A 17 -0.37 3.77 -10.54
CA PRO A 17 -1.10 3.63 -11.81
C PRO A 17 -2.50 3.07 -11.56
N GLU A 18 -3.41 3.35 -12.48
CA GLU A 18 -4.71 2.70 -12.46
C GLU A 18 -4.54 1.20 -12.63
N PRO A 19 -5.34 0.39 -11.92
CA PRO A 19 -5.21 -1.06 -12.01
C PRO A 19 -5.32 -1.62 -13.44
N SER A 20 -6.26 -1.10 -14.24
CA SER A 20 -6.43 -1.59 -15.62
C SER A 20 -5.23 -1.22 -16.48
N VAL A 21 -4.68 -0.03 -16.29
CA VAL A 21 -3.50 0.41 -17.03
C VAL A 21 -2.29 -0.41 -16.63
N PHE A 22 -2.13 -0.65 -15.33
CA PHE A 22 -1.03 -1.46 -14.84
C PHE A 22 -1.13 -2.88 -15.36
N GLY A 23 -2.32 -3.48 -15.29
CA GLY A 23 -2.53 -4.84 -15.77
C GLY A 23 -2.23 -5.00 -17.25
N SER A 24 -2.66 -4.02 -18.06
CA SER A 24 -2.38 -4.03 -19.48
C SER A 24 -0.88 -3.92 -19.77
N ALA A 25 -0.20 -3.04 -19.03
CA ALA A 25 1.24 -2.88 -19.19
C ALA A 25 1.99 -4.15 -18.79
N MET A 26 1.55 -4.78 -17.71
CA MET A 26 2.14 -6.03 -17.25
C MET A 26 1.97 -7.13 -18.29
N ARG A 27 0.76 -7.27 -18.84
CA ARG A 27 0.51 -8.28 -19.86
C ARG A 27 1.40 -8.06 -21.07
N LYS A 28 1.49 -6.81 -21.53
CA LYS A 28 2.32 -6.48 -22.66
C LYS A 28 3.79 -6.81 -22.39
N HIS A 29 4.25 -6.49 -21.20
CA HIS A 29 5.63 -6.77 -20.82
C HIS A 29 5.91 -8.27 -20.81
N LEU A 30 4.99 -9.07 -20.23
CA LEU A 30 5.16 -10.51 -20.15
C LEU A 30 5.04 -11.18 -21.51
N ASP A 31 4.22 -10.61 -22.41
CA ASP A 31 4.06 -11.17 -23.76
C ASP A 31 5.38 -11.13 -24.55
N GLU A 32 6.30 -10.25 -24.18
CA GLU A 32 7.60 -10.18 -24.82
C GLU A 32 8.41 -11.46 -24.66
N TYR A 33 8.09 -12.26 -23.64
CA TYR A 33 8.79 -13.51 -23.37
C TYR A 33 8.17 -14.71 -24.07
N GLY A 34 7.05 -14.50 -24.74
CA GLY A 34 6.41 -15.52 -25.59
C GLY A 34 6.14 -16.82 -24.84
N ASP A 35 6.72 -17.89 -25.35
CA ASP A 35 6.48 -19.23 -24.80
C ASP A 35 7.41 -19.60 -23.65
N ASN A 36 8.25 -18.68 -23.20
CA ASN A 36 9.13 -18.95 -22.09
C ASN A 36 8.32 -18.84 -20.79
N HIS A 37 7.57 -19.90 -20.50
CA HIS A 37 6.65 -19.91 -19.35
C HIS A 37 7.37 -19.75 -18.03
N GLU A 38 8.56 -20.30 -17.90
CA GLU A 38 9.34 -20.16 -16.65
C GLU A 38 9.63 -18.68 -16.38
N MET A 39 10.09 -17.96 -17.39
CA MET A 39 10.40 -16.54 -17.23
C MET A 39 9.15 -15.73 -16.94
N VAL A 40 8.05 -16.00 -17.65
CA VAL A 40 6.78 -15.30 -17.43
C VAL A 40 6.31 -15.48 -15.99
N LEU A 41 6.36 -16.72 -15.49
CA LEU A 41 5.90 -16.98 -14.13
C LEU A 41 6.82 -16.36 -13.09
N ARG A 42 8.14 -16.40 -13.32
CA ARG A 42 9.09 -15.81 -12.40
C ARG A 42 8.87 -14.29 -12.30
N LEU A 43 8.75 -13.62 -13.45
CA LEU A 43 8.55 -12.18 -13.46
C LEU A 43 7.22 -11.78 -12.84
N SER A 44 6.17 -12.56 -13.13
CA SER A 44 4.86 -12.25 -12.54
C SER A 44 4.91 -12.40 -11.01
N ALA A 45 5.66 -13.38 -10.51
CA ALA A 45 5.80 -13.57 -9.07
C ALA A 45 6.61 -12.43 -8.44
N GLU A 46 7.64 -11.94 -9.14
CA GLU A 46 8.41 -10.80 -8.65
C GLU A 46 7.55 -9.55 -8.57
N ILE A 47 6.72 -9.32 -9.59
CA ILE A 47 5.79 -8.18 -9.58
C ILE A 47 4.82 -8.31 -8.42
N ALA A 48 4.26 -9.50 -8.21
CA ALA A 48 3.34 -9.73 -7.11
C ALA A 48 4.01 -9.49 -5.76
N HIS A 49 5.26 -9.93 -5.61
CA HIS A 49 6.02 -9.71 -4.39
C HIS A 49 6.23 -8.21 -4.14
N ASN A 50 6.60 -7.47 -5.17
CA ASN A 50 6.81 -6.03 -5.05
C ASN A 50 5.52 -5.30 -4.72
N LEU A 51 4.39 -5.72 -5.28
CA LEU A 51 3.11 -5.13 -4.96
C LEU A 51 2.72 -5.37 -3.51
N GLU A 52 3.06 -6.54 -2.99
CA GLU A 52 2.78 -6.83 -1.58
C GLU A 52 3.60 -5.90 -0.70
N GLY A 53 4.86 -5.64 -1.07
CA GLY A 53 5.69 -4.69 -0.34
C GLY A 53 5.12 -3.28 -0.37
N LEU A 54 4.63 -2.84 -1.52
CA LEU A 54 4.00 -1.54 -1.65
C LEU A 54 2.74 -1.46 -0.77
N LYS A 55 1.96 -2.52 -0.76
CA LYS A 55 0.75 -2.59 0.06
C LYS A 55 1.09 -2.45 1.55
N MET A 56 2.14 -3.11 1.99
CA MET A 56 2.59 -3.02 3.38
C MET A 56 3.08 -1.61 3.72
N ALA A 57 3.78 -0.98 2.79
CA ALA A 57 4.25 0.40 2.98
C ALA A 57 3.08 1.36 3.13
N VAL A 58 2.09 1.25 2.25
CA VAL A 58 0.90 2.09 2.30
C VAL A 58 0.16 1.88 3.62
N ALA A 59 0.02 0.62 4.03
CA ALA A 59 -0.69 0.30 5.27
C ALA A 59 0.01 0.92 6.49
N PHE A 60 1.33 0.86 6.53
CA PHE A 60 2.09 1.44 7.62
C PHE A 60 1.90 2.96 7.68
N VAL A 61 2.11 3.64 6.55
CA VAL A 61 1.98 5.09 6.49
C VAL A 61 0.55 5.51 6.86
N ARG A 62 -0.44 4.75 6.39
CA ARG A 62 -1.83 5.04 6.70
C ARG A 62 -2.11 4.94 8.20
N ARG A 63 -1.59 3.88 8.85
CA ARG A 63 -1.79 3.71 10.29
C ARG A 63 -1.16 4.88 11.07
N GLN A 64 0.04 5.29 10.67
CA GLN A 64 0.72 6.39 11.37
C GLN A 64 -0.03 7.71 11.14
N ALA A 65 -0.55 7.92 9.94
CA ALA A 65 -1.35 9.11 9.66
C ALA A 65 -2.63 9.11 10.47
N MET A 66 -3.27 7.96 10.65
CA MET A 66 -4.47 7.84 11.48
C MET A 66 -4.16 8.19 12.93
N LEU A 67 -3.01 7.72 13.43
CA LEU A 67 -2.61 8.02 14.80
C LEU A 67 -2.36 9.52 14.98
N ASP A 68 -1.68 10.15 14.04
CA ASP A 68 -1.45 11.60 14.10
C ASP A 68 -2.77 12.36 14.13
N ALA A 69 -3.73 11.92 13.29
CA ALA A 69 -5.05 12.55 13.27
C ALA A 69 -5.78 12.33 14.60
N GLN A 70 -5.64 11.15 15.19
CA GLN A 70 -6.26 10.84 16.48
C GLN A 70 -5.71 11.76 17.59
N LEU A 71 -4.40 11.96 17.59
CA LEU A 71 -3.76 12.82 18.58
C LEU A 71 -4.23 14.27 18.44
N GLU A 72 -4.51 14.70 17.23
CA GLU A 72 -4.98 16.06 16.99
C GLU A 72 -6.46 16.22 17.24
N LEU A 73 -7.28 15.31 16.70
CA LEU A 73 -8.74 15.43 16.77
C LEU A 73 -9.32 14.90 18.08
N GLY A 74 -8.63 13.93 18.69
CA GLY A 74 -9.11 13.34 19.93
C GLY A 74 -10.36 12.50 19.78
N ASN A 75 -10.69 12.06 18.56
CA ASN A 75 -11.91 11.33 18.28
C ASN A 75 -11.65 10.21 17.29
N GLY A 76 -11.56 8.98 17.82
CA GLY A 76 -11.28 7.81 17.01
C GLY A 76 -12.35 7.49 15.98
N ALA A 77 -13.61 7.78 16.30
CA ALA A 77 -14.70 7.53 15.36
C ALA A 77 -14.56 8.42 14.13
N GLU A 78 -14.19 9.68 14.34
CA GLU A 78 -13.98 10.61 13.24
C GLU A 78 -12.79 10.20 12.39
N VAL A 79 -11.70 9.75 13.02
CA VAL A 79 -10.54 9.26 12.31
C VAL A 79 -10.91 8.07 11.43
N GLY A 80 -11.69 7.14 11.97
CA GLY A 80 -12.16 5.98 11.20
C GLY A 80 -13.00 6.39 10.01
N ARG A 81 -13.91 7.34 10.23
CA ARG A 81 -14.76 7.85 9.16
C ARG A 81 -13.92 8.48 8.03
N LEU A 82 -12.95 9.32 8.40
CA LEU A 82 -12.09 9.97 7.42
C LEU A 82 -11.21 8.97 6.69
N ALA A 83 -10.78 7.92 7.37
CA ALA A 83 -9.95 6.89 6.76
C ALA A 83 -10.76 5.87 5.97
N GLY A 84 -12.07 5.94 6.04
CA GLY A 84 -12.93 5.02 5.29
C GLY A 84 -12.99 3.62 5.89
N VAL A 85 -12.81 3.48 7.21
CA VAL A 85 -12.86 2.18 7.87
C VAL A 85 -13.90 2.21 8.98
N GLY A 86 -14.43 1.03 9.31
CA GLY A 86 -15.38 0.90 10.38
C GLY A 86 -14.73 1.10 11.74
N ARG A 87 -15.57 1.24 12.76
CA ARG A 87 -15.12 1.57 14.11
C ARG A 87 -14.16 0.52 14.68
N VAL A 88 -14.48 -0.75 14.54
CA VAL A 88 -13.65 -1.83 15.07
C VAL A 88 -12.30 -1.84 14.36
N ARG A 89 -12.33 -1.74 13.05
CA ARG A 89 -11.10 -1.75 12.26
C ARG A 89 -10.25 -0.53 12.57
N SER A 90 -10.88 0.62 12.74
CA SER A 90 -10.17 1.85 13.12
C SER A 90 -9.43 1.66 14.43
N HIS A 91 -10.11 1.08 15.41
CA HIS A 91 -9.51 0.83 16.72
C HIS A 91 -8.31 -0.11 16.62
N GLU A 92 -8.42 -1.17 15.84
CA GLU A 92 -7.32 -2.12 15.63
C GLU A 92 -6.12 -1.43 14.99
N LEU A 93 -6.38 -0.62 13.95
CA LEU A 93 -5.31 0.06 13.23
C LEU A 93 -4.62 1.08 14.10
N LEU A 94 -5.38 1.82 14.92
CA LEU A 94 -4.81 2.79 15.84
C LEU A 94 -3.96 2.12 16.91
N ASN A 95 -4.44 1.01 17.47
CA ASN A 95 -3.67 0.26 18.45
C ASN A 95 -2.37 -0.25 17.89
N ARG A 96 -2.40 -0.73 16.65
CA ARG A 96 -1.19 -1.20 15.99
C ARG A 96 -0.22 -0.05 15.75
N ALA A 97 -0.73 1.12 15.36
CA ALA A 97 0.11 2.30 15.15
C ALA A 97 0.77 2.75 16.44
N ILE A 98 0.03 2.70 17.55
CA ILE A 98 0.59 3.05 18.85
C ILE A 98 1.72 2.10 19.20
N ASP A 99 1.49 0.81 19.03
CA ASP A 99 2.49 -0.21 19.33
C ASP A 99 3.76 0.00 18.47
N GLU A 100 3.56 0.25 17.19
CA GLU A 100 4.68 0.52 16.29
C GLU A 100 5.48 1.73 16.74
N ARG A 101 4.79 2.79 17.14
CA ARG A 101 5.45 4.02 17.56
C ARG A 101 6.18 3.84 18.89
N MET A 102 5.60 3.08 19.81
CA MET A 102 6.23 2.80 21.08
C MET A 102 7.51 1.98 20.93
N HIS A 103 7.61 1.17 19.88
CA HIS A 103 8.78 0.34 19.64
C HIS A 103 9.68 0.93 18.56
N ASN A 104 9.45 2.18 18.17
CA ASN A 104 10.24 2.88 17.16
C ASN A 104 10.36 2.10 15.86
N VAL A 105 9.27 1.46 15.46
CA VAL A 105 9.22 0.72 14.19
C VAL A 105 9.26 1.73 13.05
N ALA A 106 10.16 1.51 12.11
CA ALA A 106 10.30 2.35 10.93
C ALA A 106 9.66 1.68 9.72
N LEU A 107 9.43 2.46 8.68
CA LEU A 107 8.86 1.94 7.44
C LEU A 107 9.67 0.75 6.93
N MET A 108 10.99 0.83 6.98
CA MET A 108 11.84 -0.23 6.46
C MET A 108 11.74 -1.53 7.26
N ASP A 109 11.21 -1.45 8.49
CA ASP A 109 11.04 -2.64 9.32
C ASP A 109 9.82 -3.45 8.92
N VAL A 110 8.85 -2.82 8.26
CA VAL A 110 7.57 -3.48 7.93
C VAL A 110 7.48 -3.90 6.46
N VAL A 111 8.36 -3.41 5.60
CA VAL A 111 8.34 -3.81 4.20
C VAL A 111 9.36 -4.90 3.97
N PRO A 112 9.12 -5.81 3.00
CA PRO A 112 10.10 -6.84 2.70
C PRO A 112 11.39 -6.22 2.18
N ASP A 113 12.51 -6.89 2.49
CA ASP A 113 13.80 -6.53 1.95
C ASP A 113 13.71 -6.64 0.41
N ALA A 114 14.19 -5.62 -0.28
CA ALA A 114 14.19 -5.61 -1.74
C ALA A 114 15.00 -6.78 -2.31
N ASP A 115 16.01 -7.22 -1.58
CA ASP A 115 16.87 -8.31 -2.01
C ASP A 115 16.36 -9.68 -1.57
N ALA A 116 15.28 -9.72 -0.80
CA ALA A 116 14.73 -10.99 -0.34
C ALA A 116 14.15 -11.75 -1.53
N ALA A 117 14.48 -13.04 -1.60
CA ALA A 117 13.90 -13.87 -2.64
C ALA A 117 12.41 -14.05 -2.40
N PRO A 118 11.59 -13.98 -3.47
CA PRO A 118 10.17 -14.25 -3.31
C PRO A 118 9.92 -15.66 -2.81
N LEU A 119 8.83 -15.83 -2.06
CA LEU A 119 8.53 -17.12 -1.44
C LEU A 119 8.27 -18.24 -2.43
N TYR A 120 7.92 -17.89 -3.65
CA TYR A 120 7.69 -18.91 -4.67
C TYR A 120 8.99 -19.60 -5.09
N ALA A 121 10.07 -18.93 -4.87
CA ALA A 121 11.38 -19.50 -5.24
C ALA A 121 11.73 -20.63 -4.27
#